data_66b6143dee1765ef0dab1fb430748877
#
_entry.id   66b6143dee1765ef0dab1fb430748877
#
_cell.length_a   1.000
_cell.length_b   1.000
_cell.length_c   1.000
_cell.angle_alpha   90.00
_cell.angle_beta   90.00
_cell.angle_gamma   90.00
#
_symmetry.space_group_name_H-M   'P 1'
#
loop_
_entity.id
_entity.type
_entity.pdbx_description
1 polymer ?
#
loop_
_entity_poly.entity_id
_entity_poly.type
_entity_poly.pdbx_seq_one_letter_code
_entity_poly.pdbx_strand_id
1 'polypeptide(L)'
;MNTSNIKKYAPQARNDFIAAMRKQAAKYGITADSILPAEQKGDLLLIGDQVFPLSVMKPRDKLIKRIQTSSFEQTIDYIAYSWFNRLCAIRYMECKGLLDHGRRVLSSADGSAGLPQILEECLDIDLPGLDASRVAELKLDGNKDEELYRELLLAQCHALNQVMPLLFEQVSDESELLLPDNLTKTDSLIRDLVSSIPEEDWSDVQIIGWLYQFYISEKKDQVIGKVVKSEDIPAATQLFTPNWIVKYLVQNSVGRLWMMAQPDSTLASEWEYYIQPAEQTDEVNAQLKQLIDVRISEDGDTLNPESITVLDPACGSGHILVEAYDCLKAIYLERGYRSRDIPRLILENNLYGIDIDTRAAQLASFALLMKAREDDRRLFSNPPKLNIIALQDSQPDRLEAFCQDLASTGVAQADLQELLDLFEHASTIGSLIQIPQAFAKKLPDLESKLN
;
A
#
# COMPACT_ATOMS: atom_id res chain seq x y z
N MET A 1 4.81 16.34 -13.54
CA MET A 1 3.89 16.39 -12.40
C MET A 1 4.10 17.69 -11.62
N ASN A 2 3.04 18.42 -11.35
CA ASN A 2 3.09 19.63 -10.51
C ASN A 2 2.71 19.30 -9.07
N THR A 3 3.67 19.32 -8.14
CA THR A 3 3.42 18.98 -6.74
C THR A 3 2.71 20.08 -5.93
N SER A 4 2.49 21.29 -6.53
CA SER A 4 1.89 22.43 -5.82
C SER A 4 0.44 22.15 -5.37
N ASN A 5 -0.36 21.50 -6.23
CA ASN A 5 -1.74 21.13 -5.92
C ASN A 5 -1.78 20.11 -4.79
N ILE A 6 -0.93 19.08 -4.87
CA ILE A 6 -0.83 18.02 -3.87
C ILE A 6 -0.39 18.58 -2.52
N LYS A 7 0.64 19.46 -2.52
CA LYS A 7 1.15 20.13 -1.33
C LYS A 7 0.10 20.98 -0.61
N LYS A 8 -0.81 21.58 -1.37
CA LYS A 8 -1.92 22.36 -0.83
C LYS A 8 -3.04 21.46 -0.31
N TYR A 9 -3.40 20.42 -1.07
CA TYR A 9 -4.55 19.55 -0.78
C TYR A 9 -4.28 18.59 0.39
N ALA A 10 -3.18 17.84 0.37
CA ALA A 10 -3.02 16.69 1.26
C ALA A 10 -3.00 17.02 2.78
N PRO A 11 -2.38 18.13 3.25
CA PRO A 11 -2.47 18.51 4.66
C PRO A 11 -3.91 18.88 5.08
N GLN A 12 -4.65 19.61 4.24
CA GLN A 12 -6.04 19.96 4.50
C GLN A 12 -6.92 18.71 4.48
N ALA A 13 -6.74 17.83 3.51
CA ALA A 13 -7.47 16.56 3.41
C ALA A 13 -7.32 15.72 4.70
N ARG A 14 -6.13 15.67 5.31
CA ARG A 14 -5.93 14.98 6.58
C ARG A 14 -6.90 15.46 7.64
N ASN A 15 -7.02 16.77 7.80
CA ASN A 15 -7.91 17.37 8.80
C ASN A 15 -9.39 17.12 8.48
N ASP A 16 -9.76 17.20 7.20
CA ASP A 16 -11.13 16.99 6.74
C ASP A 16 -11.57 15.54 6.89
N PHE A 17 -10.70 14.58 6.55
CA PHE A 17 -10.96 13.16 6.77
C PHE A 17 -11.10 12.83 8.26
N ILE A 18 -10.21 13.29 9.12
CA ILE A 18 -10.30 13.11 10.58
C ILE A 18 -11.62 13.68 11.11
N ALA A 19 -11.98 14.89 10.71
CA ALA A 19 -13.23 15.54 11.14
C ALA A 19 -14.47 14.75 10.68
N ALA A 20 -14.47 14.26 9.45
CA ALA A 20 -15.55 13.43 8.91
C ALA A 20 -15.68 12.09 9.66
N MET A 21 -14.58 11.39 9.95
CA MET A 21 -14.58 10.15 10.72
C MET A 21 -15.06 10.36 12.15
N ARG A 22 -14.64 11.45 12.82
CA ARG A 22 -15.13 11.82 14.16
C ARG A 22 -16.63 12.07 14.17
N LYS A 23 -17.14 12.77 13.16
CA LYS A 23 -18.57 13.03 13.00
C LYS A 23 -19.36 11.72 12.83
N GLN A 24 -18.86 10.79 12.03
CA GLN A 24 -19.50 9.48 11.86
C GLN A 24 -19.43 8.63 13.14
N ALA A 25 -18.28 8.60 13.83
CA ALA A 25 -18.17 7.89 15.11
C ALA A 25 -19.17 8.42 16.14
N ALA A 26 -19.33 9.76 16.25
CA ALA A 26 -20.31 10.38 17.12
C ALA A 26 -21.75 10.00 16.77
N LYS A 27 -22.10 9.85 15.47
CA LYS A 27 -23.39 9.34 14.99
C LYS A 27 -23.70 7.96 15.58
N TYR A 28 -22.69 7.11 15.73
CA TYR A 28 -22.81 5.78 16.34
C TYR A 28 -22.55 5.78 17.86
N GLY A 29 -22.63 6.94 18.51
CA GLY A 29 -22.50 7.08 19.96
C GLY A 29 -21.09 6.84 20.49
N ILE A 30 -20.05 7.07 19.67
CA ILE A 30 -18.64 6.90 20.05
C ILE A 30 -17.93 8.25 19.92
N THR A 31 -17.41 8.76 21.03
CA THR A 31 -16.63 10.00 21.10
C THR A 31 -15.34 9.74 21.88
N ALA A 32 -14.44 10.73 21.92
CA ALA A 32 -13.20 10.64 22.72
C ALA A 32 -13.49 10.44 24.22
N ASP A 33 -14.59 11.02 24.71
CA ASP A 33 -14.91 11.08 26.15
C ASP A 33 -15.89 9.99 26.59
N SER A 34 -16.66 9.40 25.64
CA SER A 34 -17.74 8.47 26.00
C SER A 34 -18.12 7.52 24.86
N ILE A 35 -18.57 6.33 25.27
CA ILE A 35 -19.17 5.32 24.39
C ILE A 35 -20.56 5.04 24.93
N LEU A 36 -21.59 5.41 24.15
CA LEU A 36 -22.98 5.14 24.54
C LEU A 36 -23.28 3.65 24.47
N PRO A 37 -24.08 3.11 25.39
CA PRO A 37 -24.54 1.73 25.31
C PRO A 37 -25.42 1.53 24.09
N ALA A 38 -25.39 0.33 23.52
CA ALA A 38 -26.26 -0.09 22.43
C ALA A 38 -27.21 -1.18 22.93
N GLU A 39 -28.51 -1.07 22.61
CA GLU A 39 -29.54 -2.02 22.98
C GLU A 39 -30.18 -2.63 21.73
N GLN A 40 -30.15 -3.94 21.61
CA GLN A 40 -30.86 -4.64 20.53
C GLN A 40 -32.35 -4.77 20.84
N LYS A 41 -33.19 -4.32 19.90
CA LYS A 41 -34.65 -4.51 19.93
C LYS A 41 -35.14 -5.14 18.63
N GLY A 42 -35.26 -6.48 18.61
CA GLY A 42 -35.56 -7.23 17.40
C GLY A 42 -34.44 -7.06 16.36
N ASP A 43 -34.81 -6.58 15.16
CA ASP A 43 -33.88 -6.34 14.05
C ASP A 43 -33.25 -4.92 14.07
N LEU A 44 -33.48 -4.18 15.13
CA LEU A 44 -33.00 -2.81 15.29
C LEU A 44 -31.98 -2.69 16.42
N LEU A 45 -31.06 -1.74 16.28
CA LEU A 45 -30.08 -1.34 17.28
C LEU A 45 -30.37 0.09 17.75
N LEU A 46 -30.62 0.27 19.02
CA LEU A 46 -30.77 1.59 19.63
C LEU A 46 -29.45 2.05 20.22
N ILE A 47 -29.04 3.27 19.89
CA ILE A 47 -27.84 3.92 20.44
C ILE A 47 -28.25 5.33 20.86
N GLY A 48 -28.36 5.57 22.17
CA GLY A 48 -28.98 6.81 22.65
C GLY A 48 -30.42 6.92 22.13
N ASP A 49 -30.73 8.07 21.50
CA ASP A 49 -32.05 8.32 20.91
C ASP A 49 -32.14 7.93 19.41
N GLN A 50 -31.11 7.32 18.85
CA GLN A 50 -31.05 6.96 17.44
C GLN A 50 -31.27 5.46 17.21
N VAL A 51 -31.91 5.14 16.08
CA VAL A 51 -32.23 3.77 15.66
C VAL A 51 -31.44 3.40 14.42
N PHE A 52 -30.77 2.26 14.45
CA PHE A 52 -29.95 1.74 13.35
C PHE A 52 -30.37 0.31 12.99
N PRO A 53 -30.03 -0.17 11.78
CA PRO A 53 -30.13 -1.59 11.44
C PRO A 53 -29.20 -2.41 12.33
N LEU A 54 -29.61 -3.65 12.64
CA LEU A 54 -28.80 -4.56 13.47
C LEU A 54 -27.42 -4.87 12.87
N SER A 55 -27.25 -4.74 11.54
CA SER A 55 -25.97 -4.90 10.83
C SER A 55 -24.87 -3.96 11.34
N VAL A 56 -25.23 -2.84 11.96
CA VAL A 56 -24.28 -1.87 12.55
C VAL A 56 -23.59 -2.41 13.81
N MET A 57 -24.19 -3.40 14.50
CA MET A 57 -23.69 -3.87 15.78
C MET A 57 -22.27 -4.45 15.71
N LYS A 58 -22.02 -5.39 14.81
CA LYS A 58 -20.69 -6.04 14.67
C LYS A 58 -19.57 -5.07 14.30
N PRO A 59 -19.70 -4.20 13.26
CA PRO A 59 -18.68 -3.19 12.96
C PRO A 59 -18.43 -2.23 14.10
N ARG A 60 -19.50 -1.81 14.80
CA ARG A 60 -19.40 -0.94 15.97
C ARG A 60 -18.63 -1.59 17.12
N ASP A 61 -18.89 -2.85 17.42
CA ASP A 61 -18.18 -3.59 18.48
C ASP A 61 -16.69 -3.76 18.12
N LYS A 62 -16.37 -4.01 16.85
CA LYS A 62 -14.98 -4.04 16.37
C LYS A 62 -14.31 -2.68 16.56
N LEU A 63 -14.98 -1.58 16.20
CA LEU A 63 -14.47 -0.22 16.39
C LEU A 63 -14.18 0.07 17.87
N ILE A 64 -15.10 -0.30 18.77
CA ILE A 64 -14.93 -0.13 20.22
C ILE A 64 -13.72 -0.94 20.73
N LYS A 65 -13.57 -2.20 20.31
CA LYS A 65 -12.39 -3.02 20.67
C LYS A 65 -11.09 -2.39 20.21
N ARG A 66 -11.05 -1.87 18.98
CA ARG A 66 -9.87 -1.20 18.45
C ARG A 66 -9.51 0.04 19.26
N ILE A 67 -10.51 0.87 19.61
CA ILE A 67 -10.33 2.05 20.48
C ILE A 67 -9.79 1.65 21.86
N GLN A 68 -10.26 0.54 22.43
CA GLN A 68 -9.78 0.03 23.73
C GLN A 68 -8.35 -0.49 23.67
N THR A 69 -7.91 -1.02 22.52
CA THR A 69 -6.55 -1.55 22.34
C THR A 69 -5.53 -0.43 22.06
N SER A 70 -5.94 0.63 21.39
CA SER A 70 -5.07 1.77 21.06
C SER A 70 -5.53 3.06 21.78
N SER A 71 -6.25 3.91 21.10
CA SER A 71 -6.97 5.07 21.62
C SER A 71 -7.99 5.54 20.56
N PHE A 72 -8.92 6.40 20.97
CA PHE A 72 -9.88 7.02 20.05
C PHE A 72 -9.13 7.80 18.94
N GLU A 73 -8.16 8.64 19.32
CA GLU A 73 -7.43 9.50 18.38
C GLU A 73 -6.62 8.67 17.37
N GLN A 74 -5.90 7.66 17.84
CA GLN A 74 -5.12 6.77 16.95
C GLN A 74 -6.01 5.97 16.02
N THR A 75 -7.16 5.48 16.51
CA THR A 75 -8.13 4.73 15.69
C THR A 75 -8.73 5.62 14.59
N ILE A 76 -9.14 6.85 14.94
CA ILE A 76 -9.69 7.79 13.97
C ILE A 76 -8.64 8.21 12.94
N ASP A 77 -7.41 8.52 13.35
CA ASP A 77 -6.31 8.86 12.43
C ASP A 77 -6.01 7.70 11.46
N TYR A 78 -5.99 6.47 11.96
CA TYR A 78 -5.79 5.28 11.14
C TYR A 78 -6.90 5.09 10.09
N ILE A 79 -8.17 5.17 10.50
CA ILE A 79 -9.30 4.97 9.58
C ILE A 79 -9.40 6.12 8.57
N ALA A 80 -9.18 7.36 9.00
CA ALA A 80 -9.14 8.52 8.12
C ALA A 80 -8.08 8.35 7.02
N TYR A 81 -6.89 7.91 7.41
CA TYR A 81 -5.81 7.64 6.48
C TYR A 81 -6.11 6.46 5.55
N SER A 82 -6.70 5.39 6.06
CA SER A 82 -7.10 4.24 5.24
C SER A 82 -8.07 4.65 4.12
N TRP A 83 -9.07 5.47 4.44
CA TRP A 83 -9.99 6.01 3.43
C TRP A 83 -9.31 6.97 2.46
N PHE A 84 -8.43 7.84 2.94
CA PHE A 84 -7.64 8.70 2.08
C PHE A 84 -6.85 7.88 1.06
N ASN A 85 -6.14 6.84 1.49
CA ASN A 85 -5.37 5.96 0.61
C ASN A 85 -6.25 5.23 -0.41
N ARG A 86 -7.39 4.67 0.02
CA ARG A 86 -8.34 3.97 -0.86
C ARG A 86 -8.87 4.90 -1.95
N LEU A 87 -9.28 6.11 -1.59
CA LEU A 87 -9.79 7.07 -2.56
C LEU A 87 -8.69 7.57 -3.51
N CYS A 88 -7.48 7.83 -3.02
CA CYS A 88 -6.33 8.17 -3.88
C CYS A 88 -5.96 7.04 -4.84
N ALA A 89 -5.98 5.80 -4.37
CA ALA A 89 -5.72 4.63 -5.21
C ALA A 89 -6.78 4.48 -6.32
N ILE A 90 -8.06 4.57 -5.97
CA ILE A 90 -9.16 4.51 -6.94
C ILE A 90 -9.05 5.68 -7.94
N ARG A 91 -8.73 6.90 -7.46
CA ARG A 91 -8.54 8.07 -8.34
C ARG A 91 -7.42 7.84 -9.35
N TYR A 92 -6.26 7.35 -8.89
CA TYR A 92 -5.17 7.00 -9.80
C TYR A 92 -5.60 5.97 -10.84
N MET A 93 -6.27 4.89 -10.39
CA MET A 93 -6.72 3.83 -11.29
C MET A 93 -7.74 4.31 -12.32
N GLU A 94 -8.69 5.16 -11.96
CA GLU A 94 -9.66 5.70 -12.92
C GLU A 94 -9.03 6.67 -13.91
N CYS A 95 -8.09 7.54 -13.48
CA CYS A 95 -7.35 8.46 -14.36
C CYS A 95 -6.48 7.70 -15.37
N LYS A 96 -5.90 6.57 -14.98
CA LYS A 96 -5.07 5.70 -15.84
C LYS A 96 -5.88 4.64 -16.60
N GLY A 97 -7.20 4.59 -16.39
CA GLY A 97 -8.06 3.57 -16.99
C GLY A 97 -7.67 2.14 -16.58
N LEU A 98 -7.29 1.93 -15.31
CA LEU A 98 -6.82 0.65 -14.77
C LEU A 98 -7.91 -0.15 -14.05
N LEU A 99 -9.14 0.37 -13.95
CA LEU A 99 -10.30 -0.34 -13.43
C LEU A 99 -10.89 -1.28 -14.51
N ASP A 100 -11.20 -2.54 -14.15
CA ASP A 100 -11.59 -3.58 -15.11
C ASP A 100 -12.91 -3.28 -15.85
N HIS A 101 -13.88 -2.67 -15.16
CA HIS A 101 -15.16 -2.27 -15.76
C HIS A 101 -15.05 -0.99 -16.62
N GLY A 102 -13.92 -0.28 -16.60
CA GLY A 102 -13.65 0.89 -17.44
C GLY A 102 -14.48 2.15 -17.12
N ARG A 103 -15.22 2.18 -15.98
CA ARG A 103 -15.97 3.35 -15.52
C ARG A 103 -15.22 4.10 -14.44
N ARG A 104 -15.44 5.41 -14.36
CA ARG A 104 -14.90 6.26 -13.30
C ARG A 104 -15.73 6.10 -12.03
N VAL A 105 -15.06 5.87 -10.91
CA VAL A 105 -15.73 5.58 -9.63
C VAL A 105 -15.92 6.85 -8.81
N LEU A 106 -14.99 7.79 -8.87
CA LEU A 106 -15.01 9.03 -8.06
C LEU A 106 -15.40 10.27 -8.86
N SER A 107 -15.23 10.23 -10.18
CA SER A 107 -15.49 11.37 -11.06
C SER A 107 -16.53 11.06 -12.14
N SER A 108 -17.07 12.10 -12.76
CA SER A 108 -17.92 11.99 -13.95
C SER A 108 -17.15 11.45 -15.16
N ALA A 109 -17.89 11.08 -16.20
CA ALA A 109 -17.30 10.51 -17.42
C ALA A 109 -16.26 11.42 -18.09
N ASP A 110 -16.39 12.73 -17.95
CA ASP A 110 -15.44 13.74 -18.45
C ASP A 110 -14.26 14.02 -17.50
N GLY A 111 -14.20 13.33 -16.36
CA GLY A 111 -13.15 13.48 -15.34
C GLY A 111 -13.38 14.60 -14.33
N SER A 112 -14.46 15.39 -14.47
CA SER A 112 -14.78 16.49 -13.55
C SER A 112 -15.37 16.00 -12.21
N ALA A 113 -15.44 16.91 -11.22
CA ALA A 113 -16.05 16.66 -9.91
C ALA A 113 -17.60 16.69 -9.99
N GLY A 114 -18.18 16.02 -10.99
CA GLY A 114 -19.60 15.81 -11.20
C GLY A 114 -20.17 14.62 -10.45
N LEU A 115 -21.30 14.08 -10.93
CA LEU A 115 -21.78 12.79 -10.48
C LEU A 115 -20.83 11.69 -10.97
N PRO A 116 -20.47 10.72 -10.12
CA PRO A 116 -19.59 9.63 -10.52
C PRO A 116 -20.20 8.81 -11.67
N GLN A 117 -19.39 8.50 -12.70
CA GLN A 117 -19.85 7.71 -13.84
C GLN A 117 -20.42 6.36 -13.41
N ILE A 118 -19.82 5.70 -12.42
CA ILE A 118 -20.32 4.42 -11.89
C ILE A 118 -21.75 4.54 -11.33
N LEU A 119 -22.14 5.69 -10.79
CA LEU A 119 -23.51 5.93 -10.30
C LEU A 119 -24.49 6.17 -11.44
N GLU A 120 -24.05 6.85 -12.50
CA GLU A 120 -24.88 7.09 -13.68
C GLU A 120 -25.17 5.80 -14.45
N GLU A 121 -24.15 4.96 -14.63
CA GLU A 121 -24.16 3.70 -15.39
C GLU A 121 -24.25 2.46 -14.49
N CYS A 122 -24.80 2.57 -13.28
CA CYS A 122 -24.75 1.53 -12.24
C CYS A 122 -25.41 0.20 -12.64
N LEU A 123 -26.36 0.21 -13.58
CA LEU A 123 -27.05 -0.99 -14.06
C LEU A 123 -26.16 -1.89 -14.95
N ASP A 124 -25.08 -1.33 -15.51
CA ASP A 124 -24.11 -2.03 -16.35
C ASP A 124 -22.85 -2.45 -15.57
N ILE A 125 -22.85 -2.29 -14.24
CA ILE A 125 -21.72 -2.61 -13.38
C ILE A 125 -21.85 -4.03 -12.84
N ASP A 126 -20.83 -4.83 -13.12
CA ASP A 126 -20.65 -6.16 -12.53
C ASP A 126 -19.43 -6.15 -11.61
N LEU A 127 -19.68 -6.20 -10.30
CA LEU A 127 -18.66 -6.27 -9.26
C LEU A 127 -18.95 -7.43 -8.31
N PRO A 128 -17.92 -8.14 -7.84
CA PRO A 128 -18.08 -9.25 -6.91
C PRO A 128 -18.85 -8.84 -5.64
N GLY A 129 -19.95 -9.54 -5.38
CA GLY A 129 -20.78 -9.29 -4.19
C GLY A 129 -21.79 -8.14 -4.33
N LEU A 130 -21.84 -7.45 -5.45
CA LEU A 130 -22.86 -6.43 -5.73
C LEU A 130 -24.20 -7.10 -6.10
N ASP A 131 -25.28 -6.73 -5.40
CA ASP A 131 -26.63 -7.22 -5.71
C ASP A 131 -27.29 -6.33 -6.79
N ALA A 132 -27.33 -6.85 -8.01
CA ALA A 132 -27.92 -6.14 -9.15
C ALA A 132 -29.40 -5.78 -8.94
N SER A 133 -30.18 -6.61 -8.22
CA SER A 133 -31.57 -6.33 -7.91
C SER A 133 -31.69 -5.14 -6.96
N ARG A 134 -30.83 -5.10 -5.95
CA ARG A 134 -30.76 -3.98 -5.00
C ARG A 134 -30.32 -2.68 -5.69
N VAL A 135 -29.32 -2.74 -6.58
CA VAL A 135 -28.88 -1.60 -7.39
C VAL A 135 -30.05 -1.04 -8.22
N ALA A 136 -30.80 -1.91 -8.90
CA ALA A 136 -31.95 -1.49 -9.69
C ALA A 136 -33.07 -0.87 -8.83
N GLU A 137 -33.35 -1.45 -7.65
CA GLU A 137 -34.33 -0.89 -6.71
C GLU A 137 -33.95 0.52 -6.24
N LEU A 138 -32.69 0.70 -5.80
CA LEU A 138 -32.20 2.00 -5.33
C LEU A 138 -32.17 3.04 -6.44
N LYS A 139 -31.82 2.65 -7.68
CA LYS A 139 -31.81 3.54 -8.84
C LYS A 139 -33.23 4.02 -9.21
N LEU A 140 -34.22 3.15 -9.09
CA LEU A 140 -35.63 3.49 -9.40
C LEU A 140 -36.24 4.43 -8.34
N ASP A 141 -35.80 4.37 -7.08
CA ASP A 141 -36.31 5.24 -6.01
C ASP A 141 -35.95 6.73 -6.26
N GLY A 142 -34.83 7.02 -6.93
CA GLY A 142 -34.39 8.37 -7.30
C GLY A 142 -34.01 9.30 -6.14
N ASN A 143 -34.35 8.94 -4.90
CA ASN A 143 -33.98 9.69 -3.68
C ASN A 143 -32.86 9.01 -2.89
N LYS A 144 -32.33 7.90 -3.38
CA LYS A 144 -31.36 7.05 -2.70
C LYS A 144 -29.98 7.02 -3.37
N ASP A 145 -29.65 8.04 -4.12
CA ASP A 145 -28.34 8.11 -4.81
C ASP A 145 -27.15 8.00 -3.87
N GLU A 146 -27.23 8.54 -2.64
CA GLU A 146 -26.17 8.40 -1.64
C GLU A 146 -26.01 6.95 -1.16
N GLU A 147 -27.13 6.26 -0.90
CA GLU A 147 -27.13 4.85 -0.50
C GLU A 147 -26.60 3.97 -1.64
N LEU A 148 -27.09 4.18 -2.86
CA LEU A 148 -26.63 3.49 -4.05
C LEU A 148 -25.15 3.70 -4.31
N TYR A 149 -24.68 4.95 -4.27
CA TYR A 149 -23.27 5.23 -4.51
C TYR A 149 -22.37 4.63 -3.42
N ARG A 150 -22.82 4.65 -2.17
CA ARG A 150 -22.12 3.97 -1.08
C ARG A 150 -21.96 2.47 -1.36
N GLU A 151 -23.00 1.78 -1.78
CA GLU A 151 -22.95 0.35 -2.14
C GLU A 151 -21.97 0.09 -3.30
N LEU A 152 -21.99 0.91 -4.34
CA LEU A 152 -21.09 0.81 -5.50
C LEU A 152 -19.63 1.05 -5.10
N LEU A 153 -19.35 2.08 -4.29
CA LEU A 153 -17.99 2.39 -3.81
C LEU A 153 -17.44 1.27 -2.93
N LEU A 154 -18.25 0.75 -2.01
CA LEU A 154 -17.85 -0.38 -1.16
C LEU A 154 -17.63 -1.64 -1.98
N ALA A 155 -18.51 -1.97 -2.93
CA ALA A 155 -18.33 -3.10 -3.83
C ALA A 155 -17.02 -2.98 -4.64
N GLN A 156 -16.67 -1.78 -5.10
CA GLN A 156 -15.40 -1.53 -5.76
C GLN A 156 -14.21 -1.75 -4.81
N CYS A 157 -14.29 -1.29 -3.58
CA CYS A 157 -13.24 -1.55 -2.58
C CYS A 157 -13.10 -3.05 -2.28
N HIS A 158 -14.21 -3.77 -2.17
CA HIS A 158 -14.21 -5.23 -1.94
C HIS A 158 -13.64 -6.01 -3.14
N ALA A 159 -13.94 -5.58 -4.36
CA ALA A 159 -13.33 -6.16 -5.56
C ALA A 159 -11.81 -5.97 -5.56
N LEU A 160 -11.34 -4.78 -5.18
CA LEU A 160 -9.90 -4.49 -5.09
C LEU A 160 -9.21 -5.19 -3.91
N ASN A 161 -9.94 -5.57 -2.85
CA ASN A 161 -9.38 -6.36 -1.75
C ASN A 161 -8.80 -7.70 -2.23
N GLN A 162 -9.42 -8.34 -3.21
CA GLN A 162 -8.95 -9.63 -3.76
C GLN A 162 -7.54 -9.53 -4.36
N VAL A 163 -7.17 -8.36 -4.83
CA VAL A 163 -5.88 -8.09 -5.49
C VAL A 163 -4.90 -7.39 -4.56
N MET A 164 -5.40 -6.51 -3.73
CA MET A 164 -4.62 -5.63 -2.85
C MET A 164 -5.15 -5.67 -1.41
N PRO A 165 -5.07 -6.83 -0.73
CA PRO A 165 -5.67 -7.01 0.60
C PRO A 165 -5.04 -6.11 1.67
N LEU A 166 -3.79 -5.66 1.47
CA LEU A 166 -3.13 -4.74 2.40
C LEU A 166 -3.71 -3.33 2.35
N LEU A 167 -4.17 -2.85 1.19
CA LEU A 167 -4.71 -1.50 1.01
C LEU A 167 -6.23 -1.44 1.17
N PHE A 168 -6.91 -2.45 0.66
CA PHE A 168 -8.35 -2.59 0.74
C PHE A 168 -8.69 -3.71 1.73
N GLU A 169 -8.92 -3.37 3.01
CA GLU A 169 -9.25 -4.34 4.05
C GLU A 169 -10.55 -5.10 3.76
N GLN A 170 -10.77 -6.22 4.46
CA GLN A 170 -11.90 -7.13 4.21
C GLN A 170 -13.27 -6.47 4.43
N VAL A 171 -14.28 -7.06 3.78
CA VAL A 171 -15.71 -6.70 3.86
C VAL A 171 -16.19 -6.61 5.32
N SER A 172 -17.01 -5.59 5.61
CA SER A 172 -17.64 -5.36 6.93
C SER A 172 -16.65 -5.06 8.03
N ASP A 173 -15.60 -4.32 7.73
CA ASP A 173 -14.71 -3.81 8.76
C ASP A 173 -15.30 -2.55 9.42
N GLU A 174 -14.73 -2.17 10.55
CA GLU A 174 -15.12 -0.97 11.29
C GLU A 174 -14.84 0.32 10.52
N SER A 175 -13.95 0.29 9.53
CA SER A 175 -13.61 1.46 8.71
C SER A 175 -14.75 1.85 7.77
N GLU A 176 -15.52 0.88 7.28
CA GLU A 176 -16.69 1.14 6.43
C GLU A 176 -17.82 1.85 7.18
N LEU A 177 -17.95 1.57 8.48
CA LEU A 177 -18.93 2.25 9.35
C LEU A 177 -18.68 3.76 9.40
N LEU A 178 -17.43 4.18 9.35
CA LEU A 178 -17.03 5.58 9.45
C LEU A 178 -16.99 6.33 8.11
N LEU A 179 -17.28 5.66 6.98
CA LEU A 179 -17.42 6.34 5.69
C LEU A 179 -18.56 7.37 5.78
N PRO A 180 -18.34 8.65 5.40
CA PRO A 180 -19.36 9.70 5.48
C PRO A 180 -20.62 9.38 4.68
N ASP A 181 -21.75 9.99 5.07
CA ASP A 181 -23.03 9.80 4.37
C ASP A 181 -23.16 10.72 3.13
N ASN A 182 -22.38 11.82 3.04
CA ASN A 182 -22.49 12.84 1.99
C ASN A 182 -21.50 12.61 0.84
N LEU A 183 -21.50 11.40 0.23
CA LEU A 183 -20.47 11.01 -0.74
C LEU A 183 -20.61 11.73 -2.10
N THR A 184 -21.83 12.06 -2.52
CA THR A 184 -22.11 12.73 -3.80
C THR A 184 -22.30 14.24 -3.69
N LYS A 185 -22.36 14.78 -2.47
CA LYS A 185 -22.60 16.21 -2.22
C LYS A 185 -21.38 17.06 -2.60
N THR A 186 -21.62 18.35 -2.77
CA THR A 186 -20.57 19.32 -3.15
C THR A 186 -19.47 19.50 -2.11
N ASP A 187 -19.78 19.23 -0.84
CA ASP A 187 -18.88 19.27 0.30
C ASP A 187 -18.30 17.90 0.67
N SER A 188 -18.39 16.92 -0.22
CA SER A 188 -17.84 15.57 0.03
C SER A 188 -16.34 15.53 -0.12
N LEU A 189 -15.69 14.65 0.65
CA LEU A 189 -14.25 14.37 0.54
C LEU A 189 -13.84 13.92 -0.86
N ILE A 190 -14.75 13.22 -1.57
CA ILE A 190 -14.52 12.73 -2.94
C ILE A 190 -14.47 13.90 -3.92
N ARG A 191 -15.46 14.80 -3.87
CA ARG A 191 -15.47 15.96 -4.76
C ARG A 191 -14.29 16.89 -4.52
N ASP A 192 -13.89 17.07 -3.26
CA ASP A 192 -12.71 17.86 -2.94
C ASP A 192 -11.43 17.23 -3.53
N LEU A 193 -11.25 15.91 -3.39
CA LEU A 193 -10.13 15.18 -4.01
C LEU A 193 -10.08 15.40 -5.53
N VAL A 194 -11.22 15.21 -6.21
CA VAL A 194 -11.29 15.30 -7.69
C VAL A 194 -11.05 16.73 -8.17
N SER A 195 -11.60 17.75 -7.47
CA SER A 195 -11.48 19.15 -7.88
C SER A 195 -10.13 19.78 -7.54
N SER A 196 -9.49 19.32 -6.46
CA SER A 196 -8.24 19.92 -5.97
C SER A 196 -7.01 19.45 -6.70
N ILE A 197 -7.03 18.23 -7.29
CA ILE A 197 -5.90 17.65 -8.02
C ILE A 197 -6.31 17.36 -9.46
N PRO A 198 -5.86 18.17 -10.44
CA PRO A 198 -6.14 17.98 -11.87
C PRO A 198 -5.65 16.62 -12.39
N GLU A 199 -6.31 16.09 -13.43
CA GLU A 199 -6.00 14.77 -13.99
C GLU A 199 -4.56 14.62 -14.49
N GLU A 200 -3.99 15.67 -15.05
CA GLU A 200 -2.61 15.67 -15.51
C GLU A 200 -1.58 15.39 -14.40
N ASP A 201 -1.91 15.72 -13.15
CA ASP A 201 -1.03 15.44 -12.01
C ASP A 201 -1.03 13.93 -11.65
N TRP A 202 -2.03 13.16 -12.07
CA TRP A 202 -2.12 11.70 -11.89
C TRP A 202 -1.39 10.88 -12.98
N SER A 203 -0.55 11.54 -13.78
CA SER A 203 0.16 10.90 -14.90
C SER A 203 1.20 9.85 -14.47
N ASP A 204 1.76 9.98 -13.27
CA ASP A 204 2.82 9.10 -12.74
C ASP A 204 2.44 8.57 -11.35
N VAL A 205 2.76 7.31 -11.08
CA VAL A 205 2.47 6.64 -9.81
C VAL A 205 3.19 7.28 -8.61
N GLN A 206 4.25 8.04 -8.85
CA GLN A 206 4.95 8.82 -7.82
C GLN A 206 4.04 9.81 -7.08
N ILE A 207 2.90 10.20 -7.67
CA ILE A 207 1.91 11.04 -6.99
C ILE A 207 1.49 10.45 -5.65
N ILE A 208 1.40 9.14 -5.55
CA ILE A 208 1.02 8.43 -4.33
C ILE A 208 2.01 8.70 -3.19
N GLY A 209 3.31 8.67 -3.49
CA GLY A 209 4.35 9.01 -2.52
C GLY A 209 4.29 10.48 -2.07
N TRP A 210 4.04 11.41 -2.99
CA TRP A 210 3.87 12.82 -2.67
C TRP A 210 2.63 13.08 -1.82
N LEU A 211 1.50 12.44 -2.12
CA LEU A 211 0.28 12.52 -1.32
C LEU A 211 0.54 12.05 0.11
N TYR A 212 1.24 10.92 0.28
CA TYR A 212 1.63 10.42 1.59
C TYR A 212 2.52 11.42 2.35
N GLN A 213 3.58 11.90 1.72
CA GLN A 213 4.51 12.82 2.34
C GLN A 213 3.81 14.10 2.84
N PHE A 214 2.95 14.69 2.01
CA PHE A 214 2.29 15.94 2.40
C PHE A 214 1.14 15.72 3.38
N TYR A 215 0.46 14.57 3.33
CA TYR A 215 -0.57 14.21 4.29
C TYR A 215 -0.04 14.15 5.73
N ILE A 216 1.18 13.63 5.92
CA ILE A 216 1.78 13.51 7.25
C ILE A 216 2.70 14.68 7.63
N SER A 217 2.88 15.66 6.75
CA SER A 217 3.85 16.77 6.94
C SER A 217 3.59 17.57 8.22
N GLU A 218 2.34 17.88 8.54
CA GLU A 218 1.99 18.61 9.79
C GLU A 218 2.37 17.81 11.03
N LYS A 219 2.14 16.48 11.03
CA LYS A 219 2.52 15.62 12.15
C LYS A 219 4.05 15.56 12.27
N LYS A 220 4.76 15.49 11.16
CA LYS A 220 6.21 15.56 11.11
C LYS A 220 6.74 16.84 11.76
N ASP A 221 6.18 18.01 11.41
CA ASP A 221 6.58 19.30 11.96
C ASP A 221 6.32 19.39 13.47
N GLN A 222 5.30 18.71 13.98
CA GLN A 222 4.98 18.66 15.42
C GLN A 222 5.96 17.82 16.24
N VAL A 223 6.58 16.81 15.66
CA VAL A 223 7.46 15.83 16.35
C VAL A 223 8.95 16.09 16.15
N ILE A 224 9.34 16.76 15.05
CA ILE A 224 10.75 17.11 14.78
C ILE A 224 11.30 18.02 15.87
N GLY A 225 12.51 17.68 16.38
CA GLY A 225 13.17 18.46 17.44
C GLY A 225 12.68 18.19 18.84
N LYS A 226 11.77 17.24 19.04
CA LYS A 226 11.30 16.77 20.35
C LYS A 226 11.75 15.34 20.60
N VAL A 227 11.52 14.83 21.81
CA VAL A 227 11.65 13.39 22.09
C VAL A 227 10.52 12.67 21.34
N VAL A 228 10.92 11.83 20.39
CA VAL A 228 9.98 11.11 19.52
C VAL A 228 9.49 9.87 20.27
N LYS A 229 8.17 9.68 20.34
CA LYS A 229 7.56 8.46 20.85
C LYS A 229 7.57 7.37 19.76
N SER A 230 7.48 6.09 20.14
CA SER A 230 7.46 4.97 19.18
C SER A 230 6.40 5.14 18.10
N GLU A 231 5.21 5.57 18.45
CA GLU A 231 4.09 5.85 17.53
C GLU A 231 4.33 6.97 16.52
N ASP A 232 5.29 7.86 16.79
CA ASP A 232 5.64 9.02 15.98
C ASP A 232 6.89 8.80 15.12
N ILE A 233 7.61 7.69 15.32
CA ILE A 233 8.84 7.37 14.57
C ILE A 233 8.59 7.40 13.05
N PRO A 234 7.52 6.79 12.51
CA PRO A 234 7.26 6.84 11.07
C PRO A 234 7.16 8.27 10.53
N ALA A 235 6.43 9.16 11.22
CA ALA A 235 6.30 10.55 10.81
C ALA A 235 7.62 11.34 10.91
N ALA A 236 8.42 11.06 11.97
CA ALA A 236 9.69 11.74 12.20
C ALA A 236 10.78 11.35 11.20
N THR A 237 10.80 10.09 10.77
CA THR A 237 11.87 9.51 9.94
C THR A 237 11.54 9.50 8.46
N GLN A 238 10.29 9.70 8.06
CA GLN A 238 9.91 9.66 6.66
C GLN A 238 10.66 10.71 5.84
N LEU A 239 11.25 10.24 4.75
CA LEU A 239 11.92 11.06 3.75
C LEU A 239 11.45 10.64 2.36
N PHE A 240 11.06 11.61 1.54
CA PHE A 240 10.81 11.38 0.12
C PHE A 240 12.04 11.84 -0.68
N THR A 241 12.77 10.87 -1.22
CA THR A 241 13.99 11.12 -1.98
C THR A 241 13.65 11.71 -3.35
N PRO A 242 14.25 12.83 -3.76
CA PRO A 242 14.06 13.39 -5.11
C PRO A 242 14.33 12.36 -6.20
N ASN A 243 13.51 12.36 -7.25
CA ASN A 243 13.55 11.34 -8.31
C ASN A 243 14.92 11.18 -8.96
N TRP A 244 15.64 12.29 -9.21
CA TRP A 244 16.97 12.23 -9.81
C TRP A 244 18.00 11.51 -8.93
N ILE A 245 17.87 11.60 -7.58
CA ILE A 245 18.72 10.86 -6.65
C ILE A 245 18.38 9.37 -6.71
N VAL A 246 17.09 9.05 -6.77
CA VAL A 246 16.62 7.65 -6.88
C VAL A 246 17.15 7.01 -8.16
N LYS A 247 17.02 7.69 -9.29
CA LYS A 247 17.59 7.25 -10.59
C LYS A 247 19.09 7.04 -10.48
N TYR A 248 19.78 8.04 -9.90
CA TYR A 248 21.22 7.93 -9.69
C TYR A 248 21.59 6.69 -8.88
N LEU A 249 20.90 6.43 -7.76
CA LEU A 249 21.16 5.28 -6.90
C LEU A 249 20.92 3.95 -7.64
N VAL A 250 19.79 3.80 -8.31
CA VAL A 250 19.41 2.56 -9.01
C VAL A 250 20.31 2.29 -10.21
N GLN A 251 20.55 3.30 -11.05
CA GLN A 251 21.35 3.14 -12.26
C GLN A 251 22.83 2.87 -11.95
N ASN A 252 23.34 3.38 -10.83
CA ASN A 252 24.74 3.15 -10.40
C ASN A 252 24.91 1.98 -9.40
N SER A 253 23.84 1.23 -9.10
CA SER A 253 23.90 -0.03 -8.35
C SER A 253 23.42 -1.20 -9.22
N VAL A 254 22.12 -1.36 -9.44
CA VAL A 254 21.55 -2.42 -10.28
C VAL A 254 22.04 -2.30 -11.72
N GLY A 255 21.98 -1.10 -12.29
CA GLY A 255 22.49 -0.82 -13.64
C GLY A 255 23.99 -1.08 -13.73
N ARG A 256 24.76 -0.66 -12.71
CA ARG A 256 26.20 -0.93 -12.66
C ARG A 256 26.52 -2.41 -12.61
N LEU A 257 25.82 -3.19 -11.79
CA LEU A 257 25.98 -4.64 -11.74
C LEU A 257 25.76 -5.27 -13.12
N TRP A 258 24.69 -4.84 -13.81
CA TRP A 258 24.37 -5.32 -15.15
C TRP A 258 25.46 -4.99 -16.17
N MET A 259 25.93 -3.73 -16.20
CA MET A 259 27.00 -3.28 -17.11
C MET A 259 28.33 -4.02 -16.90
N MET A 260 28.62 -4.42 -15.63
CA MET A 260 29.83 -5.23 -15.33
C MET A 260 29.69 -6.65 -15.86
N ALA A 261 28.50 -7.23 -15.78
CA ALA A 261 28.21 -8.58 -16.26
C ALA A 261 28.02 -8.66 -17.78
N GLN A 262 27.56 -7.56 -18.40
CA GLN A 262 27.25 -7.44 -19.83
C GLN A 262 27.94 -6.21 -20.42
N PRO A 263 29.26 -6.26 -20.68
CA PRO A 263 30.01 -5.08 -21.15
C PRO A 263 29.55 -4.54 -22.51
N ASP A 264 28.88 -5.39 -23.32
CA ASP A 264 28.35 -5.02 -24.64
C ASP A 264 26.95 -4.39 -24.58
N SER A 265 26.35 -4.28 -23.37
CA SER A 265 25.04 -3.67 -23.17
C SER A 265 25.04 -2.19 -23.56
N THR A 266 23.97 -1.76 -24.23
CA THR A 266 23.75 -0.36 -24.60
C THR A 266 22.91 0.43 -23.59
N LEU A 267 22.37 -0.22 -22.57
CA LEU A 267 21.45 0.38 -21.59
C LEU A 267 22.05 1.58 -20.86
N ALA A 268 23.37 1.61 -20.63
CA ALA A 268 24.04 2.77 -20.02
C ALA A 268 23.83 4.07 -20.80
N SER A 269 23.59 4.01 -22.09
CA SER A 269 23.31 5.19 -22.93
C SER A 269 21.88 5.71 -22.78
N GLU A 270 20.97 4.89 -22.25
CA GLU A 270 19.57 5.23 -21.98
C GLU A 270 19.36 5.76 -20.56
N TRP A 271 20.33 5.52 -19.67
CA TRP A 271 20.24 5.91 -18.26
C TRP A 271 20.87 7.28 -17.99
N GLU A 272 20.03 8.27 -17.81
CA GLU A 272 20.39 9.69 -17.66
C GLU A 272 21.41 9.97 -16.54
N TYR A 273 21.36 9.21 -15.46
CA TYR A 273 22.20 9.40 -14.26
C TYR A 273 23.25 8.31 -14.07
N TYR A 274 23.44 7.44 -15.06
CA TYR A 274 24.50 6.45 -15.01
C TYR A 274 25.86 7.12 -15.21
N ILE A 275 26.79 6.84 -14.30
CA ILE A 275 28.16 7.38 -14.38
C ILE A 275 29.08 6.31 -14.95
N GLN A 276 29.73 6.64 -16.05
CA GLN A 276 30.79 5.78 -16.58
C GLN A 276 31.93 5.66 -15.56
N PRO A 277 32.38 4.43 -15.24
CA PRO A 277 33.47 4.24 -14.28
C PRO A 277 34.75 4.93 -14.78
N ALA A 278 35.44 5.57 -13.85
CA ALA A 278 36.80 6.03 -14.11
C ALA A 278 37.74 4.83 -14.32
N GLU A 279 38.85 5.05 -15.03
CA GLU A 279 39.91 4.06 -15.14
C GLU A 279 40.40 3.65 -13.74
N GLN A 280 40.54 2.37 -13.54
CA GLN A 280 40.99 1.76 -12.30
C GLN A 280 42.37 1.12 -12.52
N THR A 281 43.10 0.86 -11.41
CA THR A 281 44.34 0.08 -11.47
C THR A 281 44.05 -1.37 -11.87
N ASP A 282 45.07 -2.06 -12.39
CA ASP A 282 44.93 -3.48 -12.79
C ASP A 282 44.50 -4.35 -11.61
N GLU A 283 44.95 -4.06 -10.38
CA GLU A 283 44.57 -4.79 -9.16
C GLU A 283 43.09 -4.62 -8.85
N VAL A 284 42.56 -3.40 -8.93
CA VAL A 284 41.13 -3.10 -8.72
C VAL A 284 40.28 -3.76 -9.81
N ASN A 285 40.69 -3.67 -11.07
CA ASN A 285 40.01 -4.31 -12.17
C ASN A 285 39.97 -5.84 -12.02
N ALA A 286 41.07 -6.47 -11.53
CA ALA A 286 41.11 -7.90 -11.25
C ALA A 286 40.13 -8.30 -10.13
N GLN A 287 40.04 -7.48 -9.06
CA GLN A 287 39.09 -7.73 -7.97
C GLN A 287 37.63 -7.57 -8.43
N LEU A 288 37.32 -6.52 -9.19
CA LEU A 288 35.98 -6.32 -9.75
C LEU A 288 35.58 -7.45 -10.68
N LYS A 289 36.53 -7.91 -11.53
CA LYS A 289 36.32 -9.06 -12.40
C LYS A 289 36.05 -10.33 -11.59
N GLN A 290 36.82 -10.59 -10.55
CA GLN A 290 36.59 -11.74 -9.67
C GLN A 290 35.21 -11.72 -9.02
N LEU A 291 34.76 -10.57 -8.51
CA LEU A 291 33.43 -10.41 -7.90
C LEU A 291 32.32 -10.74 -8.92
N ILE A 292 32.42 -10.20 -10.13
CA ILE A 292 31.39 -10.44 -11.14
C ILE A 292 31.42 -11.88 -11.68
N ASP A 293 32.63 -12.47 -11.84
CA ASP A 293 32.80 -13.87 -12.28
C ASP A 293 32.18 -14.84 -11.25
N VAL A 294 32.35 -14.59 -9.95
CA VAL A 294 31.70 -15.37 -8.88
C VAL A 294 30.18 -15.25 -9.03
N ARG A 295 29.66 -14.03 -9.17
CA ARG A 295 28.22 -13.78 -9.29
C ARG A 295 27.63 -14.42 -10.56
N ILE A 296 28.35 -14.39 -11.69
CA ILE A 296 27.93 -15.06 -12.92
C ILE A 296 27.94 -16.58 -12.74
N SER A 297 28.96 -17.13 -12.04
CA SER A 297 29.08 -18.58 -11.84
C SER A 297 27.94 -19.18 -11.01
N GLU A 298 27.27 -18.39 -10.16
CA GLU A 298 26.08 -18.78 -9.41
C GLU A 298 24.89 -19.04 -10.36
N ASP A 299 24.82 -18.30 -11.47
CA ASP A 299 23.75 -18.40 -12.47
C ASP A 299 24.12 -19.28 -13.67
N GLY A 300 25.33 -19.79 -13.75
CA GLY A 300 25.87 -20.60 -14.85
C GLY A 300 26.87 -19.82 -15.71
N ASP A 301 26.52 -19.50 -16.96
CA ASP A 301 27.44 -18.84 -17.91
C ASP A 301 27.26 -17.32 -18.01
N THR A 302 26.10 -16.80 -17.58
CA THR A 302 25.76 -15.36 -17.64
C THR A 302 24.89 -14.96 -16.47
N LEU A 303 24.99 -13.69 -16.04
CA LEU A 303 24.09 -13.16 -15.02
C LEU A 303 22.62 -13.26 -15.47
N ASN A 304 21.81 -13.93 -14.66
CA ASN A 304 20.38 -14.09 -14.90
C ASN A 304 19.63 -12.89 -14.27
N PRO A 305 18.81 -12.14 -15.03
CA PRO A 305 17.99 -11.08 -14.45
C PRO A 305 17.12 -11.53 -13.26
N GLU A 306 16.63 -12.77 -13.27
CA GLU A 306 15.77 -13.31 -12.21
C GLU A 306 16.49 -13.49 -10.86
N SER A 307 17.83 -13.58 -10.86
CA SER A 307 18.63 -13.72 -9.65
C SER A 307 19.07 -12.37 -9.04
N ILE A 308 18.84 -11.25 -9.74
CA ILE A 308 19.15 -9.92 -9.24
C ILE A 308 18.11 -9.52 -8.21
N THR A 309 18.49 -9.36 -6.95
CA THR A 309 17.61 -8.92 -5.88
C THR A 309 17.91 -7.49 -5.44
N VAL A 310 16.85 -6.71 -5.24
CA VAL A 310 16.91 -5.34 -4.75
C VAL A 310 16.11 -5.27 -3.46
N LEU A 311 16.79 -5.05 -2.34
CA LEU A 311 16.16 -4.86 -1.03
C LEU A 311 16.23 -3.39 -0.63
N ASP A 312 15.07 -2.80 -0.36
CA ASP A 312 14.96 -1.52 0.33
C ASP A 312 14.45 -1.77 1.76
N PRO A 313 15.33 -1.67 2.79
CA PRO A 313 14.96 -2.01 4.18
C PRO A 313 14.18 -0.90 4.89
N ALA A 314 13.91 0.21 4.23
CA ALA A 314 13.10 1.34 4.71
C ALA A 314 12.38 1.98 3.52
N CYS A 315 11.55 1.17 2.83
CA CYS A 315 11.09 1.46 1.49
C CYS A 315 10.10 2.63 1.37
N GLY A 316 9.55 3.12 2.49
CA GLY A 316 8.55 4.17 2.46
C GLY A 316 7.39 3.80 1.53
N SER A 317 7.01 4.72 0.65
CA SER A 317 5.99 4.50 -0.39
C SER A 317 6.53 3.81 -1.66
N GLY A 318 7.71 3.17 -1.60
CA GLY A 318 8.26 2.34 -2.67
C GLY A 318 8.95 3.09 -3.81
N HIS A 319 9.34 4.34 -3.60
CA HIS A 319 9.88 5.19 -4.66
C HIS A 319 11.14 4.62 -5.32
N ILE A 320 12.07 4.07 -4.52
CA ILE A 320 13.29 3.43 -5.02
C ILE A 320 12.95 2.13 -5.77
N LEU A 321 12.00 1.35 -5.23
CA LEU A 321 11.59 0.09 -5.85
C LEU A 321 10.86 0.29 -7.19
N VAL A 322 10.08 1.37 -7.34
CA VAL A 322 9.43 1.74 -8.61
C VAL A 322 10.48 2.07 -9.68
N GLU A 323 11.54 2.79 -9.34
CA GLU A 323 12.64 3.07 -10.27
C GLU A 323 13.46 1.80 -10.57
N ALA A 324 13.68 0.95 -9.56
CA ALA A 324 14.33 -0.35 -9.76
C ALA A 324 13.53 -1.25 -10.70
N TYR A 325 12.19 -1.18 -10.65
CA TYR A 325 11.32 -1.87 -11.61
C TYR A 325 11.62 -1.44 -13.04
N ASP A 326 11.74 -0.14 -13.32
CA ASP A 326 12.03 0.36 -14.66
C ASP A 326 13.41 -0.06 -15.15
N CYS A 327 14.43 -0.01 -14.28
CA CYS A 327 15.77 -0.47 -14.59
C CYS A 327 15.80 -1.98 -14.91
N LEU A 328 15.17 -2.80 -14.07
CA LEU A 328 15.08 -4.26 -14.27
C LEU A 328 14.28 -4.60 -15.54
N LYS A 329 13.19 -3.90 -15.81
CA LYS A 329 12.39 -4.09 -17.02
C LYS A 329 13.25 -3.91 -18.28
N ALA A 330 14.09 -2.87 -18.34
CA ALA A 330 15.02 -2.65 -19.44
C ALA A 330 16.02 -3.83 -19.59
N ILE A 331 16.55 -4.32 -18.47
CA ILE A 331 17.46 -5.47 -18.41
C ILE A 331 16.77 -6.74 -18.95
N TYR A 332 15.55 -7.05 -18.51
CA TYR A 332 14.79 -8.22 -18.99
C TYR A 332 14.50 -8.12 -20.50
N LEU A 333 14.13 -6.91 -20.98
CA LEU A 333 13.88 -6.69 -22.42
C LEU A 333 15.14 -6.92 -23.25
N GLU A 334 16.29 -6.42 -22.81
CA GLU A 334 17.58 -6.65 -23.48
C GLU A 334 17.93 -8.14 -23.54
N ARG A 335 17.57 -8.92 -22.51
CA ARG A 335 17.75 -10.38 -22.48
C ARG A 335 16.73 -11.16 -23.31
N GLY A 336 15.78 -10.46 -23.95
CA GLY A 336 14.80 -11.06 -24.85
C GLY A 336 13.61 -11.73 -24.17
N TYR A 337 13.33 -11.40 -22.91
CA TYR A 337 12.12 -11.85 -22.23
C TYR A 337 10.87 -11.24 -22.87
N ARG A 338 9.76 -11.96 -22.81
CA ARG A 338 8.48 -11.46 -23.34
C ARG A 338 7.95 -10.37 -22.45
N SER A 339 7.65 -9.18 -22.99
CA SER A 339 7.20 -7.99 -22.23
C SER A 339 6.06 -8.29 -21.24
N ARG A 340 5.14 -9.18 -21.59
CA ARG A 340 3.99 -9.56 -20.74
C ARG A 340 4.36 -10.40 -19.51
N ASP A 341 5.50 -11.10 -19.52
CA ASP A 341 5.92 -11.99 -18.45
C ASP A 341 6.83 -11.25 -17.45
N ILE A 342 7.48 -10.18 -17.91
CA ILE A 342 8.44 -9.37 -17.15
C ILE A 342 7.83 -8.79 -15.86
N PRO A 343 6.61 -8.17 -15.85
CA PRO A 343 6.06 -7.55 -14.66
C PRO A 343 5.97 -8.51 -13.47
N ARG A 344 5.51 -9.72 -13.71
CA ARG A 344 5.39 -10.76 -12.68
C ARG A 344 6.76 -11.19 -12.16
N LEU A 345 7.72 -11.45 -13.07
CA LEU A 345 9.07 -11.88 -12.70
C LEU A 345 9.76 -10.85 -11.81
N ILE A 346 9.64 -9.55 -12.15
CA ILE A 346 10.22 -8.48 -11.34
C ILE A 346 9.61 -8.44 -9.95
N LEU A 347 8.27 -8.52 -9.84
CA LEU A 347 7.59 -8.41 -8.56
C LEU A 347 7.82 -9.61 -7.65
N GLU A 348 7.92 -10.81 -8.20
CA GLU A 348 8.06 -12.06 -7.43
C GLU A 348 9.53 -12.36 -7.09
N ASN A 349 10.49 -12.05 -7.99
CA ASN A 349 11.87 -12.47 -7.84
C ASN A 349 12.84 -11.35 -7.43
N ASN A 350 12.61 -10.11 -7.87
CA ASN A 350 13.65 -9.08 -7.80
C ASN A 350 13.44 -8.03 -6.70
N LEU A 351 12.22 -7.62 -6.42
CA LEU A 351 11.94 -6.47 -5.56
C LEU A 351 11.50 -6.88 -4.17
N TYR A 352 12.19 -6.38 -3.18
CA TYR A 352 11.94 -6.62 -1.75
C TYR A 352 11.90 -5.28 -1.02
N GLY A 353 10.88 -5.05 -0.21
CA GLY A 353 10.74 -3.83 0.58
C GLY A 353 10.30 -4.13 2.00
N ILE A 354 10.88 -3.44 2.96
CA ILE A 354 10.52 -3.50 4.37
C ILE A 354 10.25 -2.07 4.85
N ASP A 355 9.21 -1.88 5.64
CA ASP A 355 8.97 -0.61 6.33
C ASP A 355 8.38 -0.84 7.71
N ILE A 356 8.57 0.11 8.63
CA ILE A 356 7.95 0.09 9.97
C ILE A 356 6.54 0.67 9.94
N ASP A 357 6.20 1.47 8.92
CA ASP A 357 4.85 2.04 8.74
C ASP A 357 4.03 1.17 7.78
N THR A 358 3.02 0.51 8.31
CA THR A 358 2.07 -0.30 7.52
C THR A 358 1.46 0.50 6.36
N ARG A 359 1.20 1.79 6.57
CA ARG A 359 0.62 2.67 5.55
C ARG A 359 1.58 2.93 4.40
N ALA A 360 2.86 3.11 4.71
CA ALA A 360 3.91 3.26 3.70
C ALA A 360 4.06 1.97 2.87
N ALA A 361 4.13 0.80 3.52
CA ALA A 361 4.19 -0.50 2.85
C ALA A 361 2.97 -0.77 1.96
N GLN A 362 1.76 -0.37 2.39
CA GLN A 362 0.54 -0.43 1.57
C GLN A 362 0.69 0.38 0.28
N LEU A 363 1.21 1.60 0.37
CA LEU A 363 1.41 2.46 -0.79
C LEU A 363 2.54 1.98 -1.69
N ALA A 364 3.61 1.42 -1.14
CA ALA A 364 4.68 0.77 -1.90
C ALA A 364 4.14 -0.41 -2.72
N SER A 365 3.35 -1.26 -2.09
CA SER A 365 2.68 -2.39 -2.74
C SER A 365 1.75 -1.91 -3.87
N PHE A 366 0.96 -0.87 -3.61
CA PHE A 366 0.08 -0.26 -4.61
C PHE A 366 0.88 0.30 -5.79
N ALA A 367 1.92 1.09 -5.52
CA ALA A 367 2.72 1.72 -6.57
C ALA A 367 3.37 0.69 -7.50
N LEU A 368 3.92 -0.38 -6.94
CA LEU A 368 4.51 -1.49 -7.70
C LEU A 368 3.47 -2.25 -8.54
N LEU A 369 2.30 -2.55 -7.96
CA LEU A 369 1.22 -3.22 -8.69
C LEU A 369 0.70 -2.35 -9.83
N MET A 370 0.54 -1.04 -9.63
CA MET A 370 0.10 -0.13 -10.68
C MET A 370 1.12 -0.03 -11.80
N LYS A 371 2.40 0.06 -11.45
CA LYS A 371 3.50 0.06 -12.43
C LYS A 371 3.49 -1.20 -13.29
N ALA A 372 3.36 -2.35 -12.67
CA ALA A 372 3.28 -3.64 -13.36
C ALA A 372 1.99 -3.80 -14.19
N ARG A 373 0.86 -3.27 -13.69
CA ARG A 373 -0.41 -3.33 -14.41
C ARG A 373 -0.46 -2.43 -15.66
N GLU A 374 0.29 -1.35 -15.69
CA GLU A 374 0.46 -0.55 -16.90
C GLU A 374 1.08 -1.40 -18.03
N ASP A 375 1.94 -2.35 -17.68
CA ASP A 375 2.63 -3.25 -18.62
C ASP A 375 1.83 -4.54 -18.91
N ASP A 376 1.12 -5.11 -17.94
CA ASP A 376 0.21 -6.26 -18.14
C ASP A 376 -1.16 -6.03 -17.48
N ARG A 377 -2.13 -5.66 -18.30
CA ARG A 377 -3.52 -5.43 -17.88
C ARG A 377 -4.21 -6.63 -17.21
N ARG A 378 -3.70 -7.85 -17.44
CA ARG A 378 -4.27 -9.10 -16.88
C ARG A 378 -3.69 -9.44 -15.50
N LEU A 379 -2.80 -8.62 -14.96
CA LEU A 379 -2.10 -8.89 -13.71
C LEU A 379 -3.08 -9.19 -12.55
N PHE A 380 -4.24 -8.51 -12.54
CA PHE A 380 -5.26 -8.67 -11.49
C PHE A 380 -6.07 -9.97 -11.58
N SER A 381 -6.10 -10.64 -12.74
CA SER A 381 -6.76 -11.96 -12.87
C SER A 381 -6.01 -13.06 -12.10
N ASN A 382 -4.72 -12.87 -11.86
CA ASN A 382 -3.89 -13.73 -11.03
C ASN A 382 -2.80 -12.85 -10.39
N PRO A 383 -3.09 -12.20 -9.25
CA PRO A 383 -2.18 -11.25 -8.64
C PRO A 383 -0.85 -11.89 -8.23
N PRO A 384 0.30 -11.24 -8.49
CA PRO A 384 1.60 -11.73 -8.01
C PRO A 384 1.73 -11.56 -6.50
N LYS A 385 2.52 -12.43 -5.87
CA LYS A 385 2.94 -12.24 -4.48
C LYS A 385 4.01 -11.16 -4.42
N LEU A 386 3.74 -10.08 -3.70
CA LEU A 386 4.72 -9.03 -3.46
C LEU A 386 5.59 -9.36 -2.25
N ASN A 387 6.87 -9.00 -2.32
CA ASN A 387 7.81 -9.13 -1.20
C ASN A 387 7.93 -7.79 -0.43
N ILE A 388 6.79 -7.15 -0.16
CA ILE A 388 6.71 -5.91 0.62
C ILE A 388 6.13 -6.23 1.98
N ILE A 389 6.88 -5.92 3.04
CA ILE A 389 6.56 -6.28 4.41
C ILE A 389 6.48 -5.03 5.29
N ALA A 390 5.37 -4.90 6.02
CA ALA A 390 5.27 -3.97 7.13
C ALA A 390 5.70 -4.69 8.41
N LEU A 391 6.76 -4.21 9.05
CA LEU A 391 7.21 -4.77 10.32
C LEU A 391 6.19 -4.47 11.42
N GLN A 392 5.83 -5.52 12.15
CA GLN A 392 4.92 -5.42 13.29
C GLN A 392 5.60 -6.03 14.51
N ASP A 393 5.30 -5.46 15.68
CA ASP A 393 5.76 -6.02 16.93
C ASP A 393 5.15 -7.41 17.14
N SER A 394 5.99 -8.37 17.43
CA SER A 394 5.53 -9.70 17.80
C SER A 394 4.87 -9.67 19.18
N GLN A 395 4.07 -10.68 19.46
CA GLN A 395 3.38 -10.86 20.73
C GLN A 395 3.86 -12.19 21.37
N PRO A 396 4.90 -12.16 22.20
CA PRO A 396 5.47 -13.37 22.79
C PRO A 396 4.47 -14.16 23.65
N ASP A 397 3.44 -13.49 24.20
CA ASP A 397 2.31 -14.11 24.92
C ASP A 397 1.40 -14.97 24.03
N ARG A 398 1.50 -14.84 22.72
CA ARG A 398 0.79 -15.68 21.73
C ARG A 398 1.55 -16.94 21.30
N LEU A 399 2.70 -17.24 21.91
CA LEU A 399 3.51 -18.40 21.52
C LEU A 399 2.70 -19.70 21.46
N GLU A 400 1.84 -19.96 22.45
CA GLU A 400 1.02 -21.19 22.48
C GLU A 400 0.06 -21.28 21.28
N ALA A 401 -0.56 -20.15 20.89
CA ALA A 401 -1.43 -20.08 19.72
C ALA A 401 -0.64 -20.33 18.44
N PHE A 402 0.51 -19.69 18.26
CA PHE A 402 1.41 -19.93 17.12
C PHE A 402 1.91 -21.38 17.05
N CYS A 403 2.23 -22.00 18.20
CA CYS A 403 2.63 -23.40 18.24
C CYS A 403 1.48 -24.33 17.80
N GLN A 404 0.23 -24.00 18.13
CA GLN A 404 -0.95 -24.77 17.70
C GLN A 404 -1.18 -24.61 16.18
N ASP A 405 -1.13 -23.37 15.67
CA ASP A 405 -1.34 -23.05 14.25
C ASP A 405 -0.26 -23.70 13.36
N LEU A 406 0.99 -23.73 13.83
CA LEU A 406 2.14 -24.27 13.10
C LEU A 406 2.52 -25.71 13.49
N ALA A 407 1.70 -26.41 14.28
CA ALA A 407 2.00 -27.78 14.74
C ALA A 407 2.27 -28.78 13.61
N SER A 408 1.63 -28.59 12.44
CA SER A 408 1.79 -29.46 11.27
C SER A 408 3.08 -29.19 10.49
N THR A 409 3.75 -28.05 10.69
CA THR A 409 4.94 -27.65 9.94
C THR A 409 6.23 -28.26 10.48
N GLY A 410 6.22 -28.77 11.73
CA GLY A 410 7.41 -29.31 12.38
C GLY A 410 8.43 -28.27 12.82
N VAL A 411 8.05 -26.98 12.89
CA VAL A 411 8.88 -25.92 13.48
C VAL A 411 8.98 -26.11 15.00
N ALA A 412 10.19 -26.04 15.55
CA ALA A 412 10.40 -26.22 16.99
C ALA A 412 9.90 -24.99 17.77
N GLN A 413 9.25 -25.23 18.92
CA GLN A 413 8.78 -24.13 19.79
C GLN A 413 9.88 -23.16 20.19
N ALA A 414 11.12 -23.67 20.43
CA ALA A 414 12.25 -22.82 20.76
C ALA A 414 12.64 -21.85 19.63
N ASP A 415 12.52 -22.27 18.37
CA ASP A 415 12.80 -21.42 17.21
C ASP A 415 11.70 -20.35 17.02
N LEU A 416 10.44 -20.70 17.29
CA LEU A 416 9.33 -19.76 17.31
C LEU A 416 9.48 -18.71 18.43
N GLN A 417 9.90 -19.14 19.63
CA GLN A 417 10.16 -18.20 20.73
C GLN A 417 11.30 -17.24 20.37
N GLU A 418 12.42 -17.76 19.84
CA GLU A 418 13.56 -16.93 19.42
C GLU A 418 13.14 -15.91 18.35
N LEU A 419 12.27 -16.30 17.42
CA LEU A 419 11.71 -15.41 16.40
C LEU A 419 10.84 -14.31 17.04
N LEU A 420 9.93 -14.68 17.94
CA LEU A 420 9.03 -13.72 18.61
C LEU A 420 9.83 -12.72 19.45
N ASP A 421 10.84 -13.17 20.18
CA ASP A 421 11.70 -12.29 20.98
C ASP A 421 12.50 -11.33 20.09
N LEU A 422 12.98 -11.79 18.92
CA LEU A 422 13.72 -10.97 17.96
C LEU A 422 12.87 -9.82 17.39
N PHE A 423 11.58 -10.06 17.20
CA PHE A 423 10.66 -9.09 16.61
C PHE A 423 9.75 -8.40 17.63
N GLU A 424 9.98 -8.53 18.93
CA GLU A 424 9.14 -7.93 19.99
C GLU A 424 8.99 -6.40 19.83
N HIS A 425 10.01 -5.73 19.32
CA HIS A 425 10.03 -4.28 19.09
C HIS A 425 10.32 -3.91 17.62
N ALA A 426 9.86 -4.73 16.70
CA ALA A 426 10.19 -4.61 15.28
C ALA A 426 9.77 -3.25 14.67
N SER A 427 8.61 -2.74 15.03
CA SER A 427 8.12 -1.45 14.56
C SER A 427 8.92 -0.24 15.06
N THR A 428 9.70 -0.42 16.14
CA THR A 428 10.56 0.63 16.71
C THR A 428 12.00 0.50 16.22
N ILE A 429 12.53 -0.72 16.15
CA ILE A 429 13.93 -1.01 15.80
C ILE A 429 14.11 -1.01 14.27
N GLY A 430 13.12 -1.51 13.53
CA GLY A 430 13.13 -1.50 12.08
C GLY A 430 14.34 -2.21 11.48
N SER A 431 14.98 -1.56 10.53
CA SER A 431 16.17 -2.09 9.84
C SER A 431 17.42 -2.26 10.73
N LEU A 432 17.37 -1.85 12.00
CA LEU A 432 18.44 -2.08 12.97
C LEU A 432 18.37 -3.46 13.63
N ILE A 433 17.33 -4.26 13.36
CA ILE A 433 17.22 -5.64 13.85
C ILE A 433 18.41 -6.45 13.32
N GLN A 434 19.14 -7.07 14.25
CA GLN A 434 20.28 -7.94 13.93
C GLN A 434 19.90 -9.39 14.16
N ILE A 435 19.89 -10.18 13.11
CA ILE A 435 19.61 -11.62 13.19
C ILE A 435 20.91 -12.32 13.67
N PRO A 436 20.88 -13.03 14.83
CA PRO A 436 22.04 -13.77 15.31
C PRO A 436 22.51 -14.80 14.26
N GLN A 437 23.84 -14.94 14.09
CA GLN A 437 24.38 -15.90 13.11
C GLN A 437 23.90 -17.35 13.34
N ALA A 438 23.72 -17.73 14.60
CA ALA A 438 23.20 -19.05 14.95
C ALA A 438 21.79 -19.25 14.44
N PHE A 439 20.94 -18.22 14.52
CA PHE A 439 19.56 -18.26 14.01
C PHE A 439 19.52 -18.17 12.49
N ALA A 440 20.36 -17.33 11.88
CA ALA A 440 20.46 -17.20 10.43
C ALA A 440 20.72 -18.54 9.72
N LYS A 441 21.48 -19.44 10.36
CA LYS A 441 21.73 -20.80 9.83
C LYS A 441 20.48 -21.70 9.81
N LYS A 442 19.47 -21.39 10.62
CA LYS A 442 18.21 -22.14 10.70
C LYS A 442 17.18 -21.64 9.68
N LEU A 443 17.35 -20.42 9.13
CA LEU A 443 16.36 -19.80 8.24
C LEU A 443 15.98 -20.67 7.02
N PRO A 444 16.90 -21.32 6.30
CA PRO A 444 16.56 -22.18 5.16
C PRO A 444 15.68 -23.38 5.54
N ASP A 445 15.92 -23.98 6.72
CA ASP A 445 15.10 -25.09 7.25
C ASP A 445 13.71 -24.59 7.69
N LEU A 446 13.65 -23.43 8.35
CA LEU A 446 12.40 -22.78 8.75
C LEU A 446 11.57 -22.38 7.54
N GLU A 447 12.17 -21.77 6.53
CA GLU A 447 11.51 -21.41 5.28
C GLU A 447 10.90 -22.64 4.59
N SER A 448 11.67 -23.74 4.50
CA SER A 448 11.19 -25.00 3.90
C SER A 448 10.02 -25.63 4.66
N LYS A 449 9.88 -25.37 5.97
CA LYS A 449 8.80 -25.87 6.81
C LYS A 449 7.55 -25.00 6.80
N LEU A 450 7.70 -23.70 6.51
CA LEU A 450 6.62 -22.72 6.53
C LEU A 450 5.97 -22.50 5.16
N ASN A 451 6.66 -22.84 4.08
CA ASN A 451 6.15 -22.86 2.70
C ASN A 451 5.55 -24.22 2.34
#